data_0a1e0d1f63fd83b9acd3c3f937258b04
#
_entry.id   0a1e0d1f63fd83b9acd3c3f937258b04
#
_cell.length_a   1.000
_cell.length_b   1.000
_cell.length_c   1.000
_cell.angle_alpha   90.00
_cell.angle_beta   90.00
_cell.angle_gamma   90.00
#
_symmetry.space_group_name_H-M   'P 1'
#
loop_
_entity.id
_entity.type
_entity.pdbx_description
1 polymer ?
#
loop_
_entity_poly.entity_id
_entity_poly.type
_entity_poly.pdbx_seq_one_letter_code
_entity_poly.pdbx_strand_id
1 'polypeptide(L)'
;MWHKCRWVRHPYKSTTYQDTTKISKQLYQEEGYSFLSVSDISAYFENINHELLRDHLLLLLPNEQKTVNLLMEILGRWVWKSGTMRRLGRGIPQRNDVSSFLGNIFLMPLDDVLEEYSKSHDIKYIRYMDDVKVFSKSLDTAQEVLLLMNKTLRDWYLNIQGSKTELLDGEKIGKKIFPPGMDELNVTIEKINEEVQKGKISPAQRKDFEQELKKYLQKISKKRNWGKHDWSLFSRLLTGFRIIESPQLVGKCLKVIEKTPDERINTKIMKYLCIFPSNKGIINGINKFLLSSTEKFDYQVAQLFLLYRYLDEIPKEAFDLMESTVFDNNKNWFNRCAALIAIGSTKIDSEMLKKLKNLYNEESNIDVKRAIALCLVQLDTINFKKFVQNLRGEFDSYLNSIGKYYARILYNKDNSAQKLISTMESKHTHANFYKEHFYMFYLLVKIDKKSIKEDLARILKENNNEIAEGKFKDQIKILYKEVTNIDL
;
A
#
# COMPACT_ATOMS: atom_id res chain seq x y z
N MET A 1 -22.46 -21.87 -4.71
CA MET A 1 -22.57 -20.89 -3.63
C MET A 1 -21.57 -19.73 -3.74
N TRP A 2 -20.32 -19.98 -4.11
CA TRP A 2 -19.27 -18.95 -4.27
C TRP A 2 -19.52 -17.91 -5.38
N HIS A 3 -20.40 -18.18 -6.33
CA HIS A 3 -20.75 -17.25 -7.41
C HIS A 3 -21.69 -16.09 -6.98
N LYS A 4 -22.21 -16.09 -5.74
CA LYS A 4 -23.07 -15.00 -5.23
C LYS A 4 -22.33 -13.90 -4.48
N CYS A 5 -21.11 -14.15 -4.00
CA CYS A 5 -20.25 -13.13 -3.40
C CYS A 5 -19.50 -12.36 -4.49
N ARG A 6 -20.18 -11.63 -5.31
CA ARG A 6 -19.56 -10.71 -6.26
C ARG A 6 -19.16 -9.44 -5.53
N TRP A 7 -17.96 -8.98 -5.79
CA TRP A 7 -17.37 -7.75 -5.23
C TRP A 7 -18.20 -6.49 -5.57
N VAL A 8 -19.05 -6.60 -6.58
CA VAL A 8 -20.07 -5.63 -6.98
C VAL A 8 -21.32 -6.42 -7.31
N ARG A 9 -22.36 -6.33 -6.48
CA ARG A 9 -23.70 -6.78 -6.86
C ARG A 9 -24.32 -5.72 -7.76
N HIS A 10 -24.25 -5.96 -9.05
CA HIS A 10 -24.96 -5.16 -10.05
C HIS A 10 -25.34 -6.05 -11.25
N PRO A 11 -26.46 -5.77 -11.93
CA PRO A 11 -26.80 -6.45 -13.20
C PRO A 11 -25.72 -6.30 -14.26
N TYR A 12 -24.89 -5.25 -14.18
CA TYR A 12 -23.68 -5.11 -14.98
C TYR A 12 -22.53 -5.84 -14.26
N LYS A 13 -21.96 -6.85 -14.91
CA LYS A 13 -20.85 -7.71 -14.39
C LYS A 13 -19.55 -6.90 -14.21
N SER A 14 -19.46 -6.09 -13.17
CA SER A 14 -18.28 -5.29 -12.88
C SER A 14 -17.46 -5.90 -11.75
N THR A 15 -16.14 -5.97 -11.92
CA THR A 15 -15.22 -6.54 -10.96
C THR A 15 -14.18 -5.56 -10.46
N THR A 16 -14.04 -4.37 -11.06
CA THR A 16 -13.02 -3.39 -10.71
C THR A 16 -13.59 -1.98 -10.52
N TYR A 17 -12.84 -1.10 -9.84
CA TYR A 17 -13.18 0.31 -9.72
C TYR A 17 -13.28 1.02 -11.09
N GLN A 18 -12.48 0.59 -12.06
CA GLN A 18 -12.51 1.13 -13.43
C GLN A 18 -13.85 0.82 -14.12
N ASP A 19 -14.40 -0.38 -13.87
CA ASP A 19 -15.71 -0.73 -14.41
C ASP A 19 -16.81 0.13 -13.81
N THR A 20 -16.75 0.45 -12.51
CA THR A 20 -17.74 1.36 -11.88
C THR A 20 -17.73 2.74 -12.54
N THR A 21 -16.58 3.21 -12.98
CA THR A 21 -16.46 4.49 -13.70
C THR A 21 -17.05 4.40 -15.10
N LYS A 22 -16.79 3.32 -15.84
CA LYS A 22 -17.37 3.09 -17.18
C LYS A 22 -18.91 2.99 -17.13
N ILE A 23 -19.44 2.22 -16.18
CA ILE A 23 -20.87 2.08 -15.96
C ILE A 23 -21.49 3.43 -15.58
N SER A 24 -20.85 4.19 -14.69
CA SER A 24 -21.34 5.53 -14.33
C SER A 24 -21.40 6.47 -15.53
N LYS A 25 -20.44 6.34 -16.46
CA LYS A 25 -20.45 7.06 -17.75
C LYS A 25 -21.68 6.73 -18.57
N GLN A 26 -21.89 5.45 -18.80
CA GLN A 26 -23.00 4.93 -19.61
C GLN A 26 -24.33 5.41 -19.04
N LEU A 27 -24.57 5.24 -17.74
CA LEU A 27 -25.81 5.65 -17.07
C LEU A 27 -26.11 7.15 -17.25
N TYR A 28 -25.07 7.98 -17.10
CA TYR A 28 -25.25 9.43 -17.21
C TYR A 28 -25.40 9.92 -18.66
N GLN A 29 -24.56 9.40 -19.59
CA GLN A 29 -24.48 9.92 -20.95
C GLN A 29 -25.47 9.27 -21.92
N GLU A 30 -25.76 7.97 -21.75
CA GLU A 30 -26.50 7.16 -22.71
C GLU A 30 -27.91 6.82 -22.21
N GLU A 31 -28.09 6.57 -20.90
CA GLU A 31 -29.34 6.11 -20.33
C GLU A 31 -30.19 7.24 -19.72
N GLY A 32 -29.71 8.50 -19.71
CA GLY A 32 -30.44 9.69 -19.34
C GLY A 32 -30.73 9.84 -17.84
N TYR A 33 -29.94 9.23 -16.95
CA TYR A 33 -30.05 9.45 -15.51
C TYR A 33 -29.53 10.83 -15.14
N SER A 34 -30.41 11.71 -14.67
CA SER A 34 -30.13 13.14 -14.44
C SER A 34 -29.83 13.50 -12.99
N PHE A 35 -29.99 12.55 -12.07
CA PHE A 35 -29.62 12.73 -10.65
C PHE A 35 -28.69 11.62 -10.18
N LEU A 36 -27.75 11.98 -9.33
CA LEU A 36 -26.77 11.06 -8.72
C LEU A 36 -26.68 11.31 -7.22
N SER A 37 -27.10 10.33 -6.44
CA SER A 37 -26.89 10.26 -5.01
C SER A 37 -25.58 9.53 -4.72
N VAL A 38 -24.63 10.21 -4.09
CA VAL A 38 -23.34 9.64 -3.66
C VAL A 38 -23.31 9.60 -2.14
N SER A 39 -22.97 8.46 -1.59
CA SER A 39 -22.80 8.31 -0.14
C SER A 39 -21.54 7.52 0.18
N ASP A 40 -20.89 7.93 1.27
CA ASP A 40 -19.76 7.26 1.89
C ASP A 40 -20.16 6.86 3.31
N ILE A 41 -19.71 5.72 3.79
CA ILE A 41 -20.03 5.23 5.14
C ILE A 41 -18.92 5.64 6.10
N SER A 42 -19.29 6.30 7.19
CA SER A 42 -18.33 6.83 8.16
C SER A 42 -17.58 5.72 8.87
N ALA A 43 -16.23 5.76 8.80
CA ALA A 43 -15.33 4.81 9.47
C ALA A 43 -15.80 3.34 9.31
N TYR A 44 -16.14 2.95 8.07
CA TYR A 44 -16.83 1.71 7.76
C TYR A 44 -16.20 0.48 8.43
N PHE A 45 -14.94 0.21 8.12
CA PHE A 45 -14.23 -0.97 8.64
C PHE A 45 -14.08 -0.96 10.17
N GLU A 46 -14.02 0.20 10.79
CA GLU A 46 -13.90 0.37 12.24
C GLU A 46 -15.22 0.13 12.97
N ASN A 47 -16.35 0.28 12.26
CA ASN A 47 -17.69 0.17 12.81
C ASN A 47 -18.40 -1.15 12.48
N ILE A 48 -17.79 -2.06 11.75
CA ILE A 48 -18.39 -3.38 11.51
C ILE A 48 -18.57 -4.11 12.84
N ASN A 49 -19.83 -4.35 13.20
CA ASN A 49 -20.21 -5.07 14.42
C ASN A 49 -19.99 -6.58 14.22
N HIS A 50 -19.22 -7.21 15.12
CA HIS A 50 -18.86 -8.61 15.01
C HIS A 50 -20.06 -9.55 15.22
N GLU A 51 -21.01 -9.22 16.09
CA GLU A 51 -22.20 -10.04 16.33
C GLU A 51 -23.11 -10.03 15.11
N LEU A 52 -23.41 -8.87 14.56
CA LEU A 52 -24.19 -8.75 13.32
C LEU A 52 -23.49 -9.44 12.14
N LEU A 53 -22.18 -9.28 12.00
CA LEU A 53 -21.41 -9.98 10.97
C LEU A 53 -21.51 -11.50 11.14
N ARG A 54 -21.37 -11.99 12.39
CA ARG A 54 -21.52 -13.41 12.72
C ARG A 54 -22.90 -13.93 12.33
N ASP A 55 -23.94 -13.24 12.75
CA ASP A 55 -25.33 -13.67 12.50
C ASP A 55 -25.62 -13.68 11.00
N HIS A 56 -25.15 -12.68 10.28
CA HIS A 56 -25.29 -12.65 8.83
C HIS A 56 -24.51 -13.79 8.14
N LEU A 57 -23.29 -14.07 8.60
CA LEU A 57 -22.53 -15.20 8.08
C LEU A 57 -23.24 -16.54 8.35
N LEU A 58 -23.87 -16.71 9.52
CA LEU A 58 -24.63 -17.93 9.84
C LEU A 58 -25.89 -18.07 9.00
N LEU A 59 -26.55 -16.97 8.64
CA LEU A 59 -27.66 -17.00 7.65
C LEU A 59 -27.20 -17.46 6.26
N LEU A 60 -26.01 -17.04 5.85
CA LEU A 60 -25.43 -17.44 4.56
C LEU A 60 -24.86 -18.86 4.59
N LEU A 61 -24.36 -19.30 5.73
CA LEU A 61 -23.62 -20.55 5.95
C LEU A 61 -24.17 -21.30 7.17
N PRO A 62 -25.42 -21.77 7.15
CA PRO A 62 -26.10 -22.32 8.35
C PRO A 62 -25.41 -23.56 8.92
N ASN A 63 -24.69 -24.32 8.11
CA ASN A 63 -23.99 -25.56 8.53
C ASN A 63 -22.53 -25.32 8.97
N GLU A 64 -22.02 -24.07 8.91
CA GLU A 64 -20.61 -23.75 9.14
C GLU A 64 -20.37 -23.00 10.47
N GLN A 65 -21.18 -23.28 11.49
CA GLN A 65 -21.12 -22.57 12.77
C GLN A 65 -19.74 -22.59 13.44
N LYS A 66 -19.04 -23.74 13.36
CA LYS A 66 -17.67 -23.85 13.92
C LYS A 66 -16.68 -22.97 13.20
N THR A 67 -16.74 -22.92 11.86
CA THR A 67 -15.89 -22.10 11.01
C THR A 67 -16.15 -20.62 11.26
N VAL A 68 -17.43 -20.21 11.34
CA VAL A 68 -17.82 -18.82 11.63
C VAL A 68 -17.36 -18.41 13.02
N ASN A 69 -17.55 -19.24 14.05
CA ASN A 69 -17.09 -18.93 15.41
C ASN A 69 -15.56 -18.79 15.49
N LEU A 70 -14.80 -19.66 14.80
CA LEU A 70 -13.35 -19.54 14.70
C LEU A 70 -12.93 -18.23 14.01
N LEU A 71 -13.62 -17.85 12.94
CA LEU A 71 -13.37 -16.57 12.24
C LEU A 71 -13.60 -15.39 13.19
N MET A 72 -14.68 -15.37 13.97
CA MET A 72 -14.96 -14.31 14.95
C MET A 72 -13.91 -14.24 16.04
N GLU A 73 -13.42 -15.37 16.52
CA GLU A 73 -12.32 -15.42 17.50
C GLU A 73 -11.03 -14.82 16.91
N ILE A 74 -10.69 -15.17 15.67
CA ILE A 74 -9.54 -14.60 14.95
C ILE A 74 -9.71 -13.09 14.77
N LEU A 75 -10.87 -12.62 14.31
CA LEU A 75 -11.15 -11.19 14.17
C LEU A 75 -11.03 -10.44 15.49
N GLY A 76 -11.58 -11.00 16.58
CA GLY A 76 -11.47 -10.41 17.90
C GLY A 76 -10.03 -10.30 18.43
N ARG A 77 -9.12 -11.13 17.93
CA ARG A 77 -7.68 -11.07 18.25
C ARG A 77 -6.90 -10.20 17.26
N TRP A 78 -7.39 -10.01 16.07
CA TRP A 78 -6.70 -9.30 14.98
C TRP A 78 -6.75 -7.79 15.15
N VAL A 79 -7.78 -7.26 15.80
CA VAL A 79 -7.88 -5.84 16.11
C VAL A 79 -6.80 -5.47 17.13
N TRP A 80 -5.96 -4.49 16.75
CA TRP A 80 -4.89 -3.99 17.62
C TRP A 80 -5.45 -3.57 19.00
N LYS A 81 -4.79 -4.04 20.04
CA LYS A 81 -5.08 -3.66 21.41
C LYS A 81 -3.89 -2.89 21.96
N SER A 82 -4.07 -1.60 22.26
CA SER A 82 -3.09 -0.84 23.01
C SER A 82 -3.52 -0.75 24.49
N GLY A 83 -2.64 -1.12 25.39
CA GLY A 83 -2.85 -0.99 26.82
C GLY A 83 -4.02 -1.83 27.37
N THR A 84 -4.86 -1.20 28.18
CA THR A 84 -5.99 -1.83 28.89
C THR A 84 -7.27 -1.93 28.07
N MET A 85 -7.25 -1.61 26.78
CA MET A 85 -8.45 -1.62 25.94
C MET A 85 -9.07 -3.02 25.85
N ARG A 86 -10.34 -3.13 26.22
CA ARG A 86 -11.15 -4.33 26.09
C ARG A 86 -11.43 -4.66 24.62
N ARG A 87 -11.75 -5.92 24.31
CA ARG A 87 -12.28 -6.32 23.01
C ARG A 87 -13.56 -5.52 22.74
N LEU A 88 -13.54 -4.68 21.70
CA LEU A 88 -14.68 -3.83 21.40
C LEU A 88 -15.85 -4.56 20.73
N GLY A 89 -15.67 -5.83 20.28
CA GLY A 89 -16.69 -6.56 19.53
C GLY A 89 -17.03 -5.90 18.17
N ARG A 90 -16.19 -4.99 17.69
CA ARG A 90 -16.37 -4.25 16.43
C ARG A 90 -15.05 -3.91 15.79
N GLY A 91 -15.11 -3.65 14.48
CA GLY A 91 -13.98 -3.26 13.65
C GLY A 91 -13.23 -4.46 13.09
N ILE A 92 -12.79 -4.31 11.85
CA ILE A 92 -11.91 -5.25 11.16
C ILE A 92 -10.74 -4.48 10.51
N PRO A 93 -9.56 -5.11 10.36
CA PRO A 93 -8.40 -4.43 9.77
C PRO A 93 -8.67 -3.94 8.37
N GLN A 94 -8.18 -2.76 8.01
CA GLN A 94 -8.30 -2.22 6.67
C GLN A 94 -7.19 -2.73 5.73
N ARG A 95 -7.42 -2.61 4.41
CA ARG A 95 -6.43 -2.84 3.35
C ARG A 95 -5.93 -4.29 3.23
N ASN A 96 -6.79 -5.26 3.49
CA ASN A 96 -6.53 -6.65 3.15
C ASN A 96 -7.77 -7.30 2.49
N ASP A 97 -7.55 -8.39 1.77
CA ASP A 97 -8.59 -9.04 0.97
C ASP A 97 -9.66 -9.68 1.83
N VAL A 98 -9.30 -10.25 2.99
CA VAL A 98 -10.26 -10.88 3.91
C VAL A 98 -11.22 -9.84 4.48
N SER A 99 -10.72 -8.71 4.95
CA SER A 99 -11.57 -7.62 5.45
C SER A 99 -12.43 -7.02 4.35
N SER A 100 -11.89 -6.89 3.14
CA SER A 100 -12.66 -6.43 1.99
C SER A 100 -13.81 -7.38 1.65
N PHE A 101 -13.56 -8.69 1.72
CA PHE A 101 -14.58 -9.71 1.53
C PHE A 101 -15.66 -9.65 2.63
N LEU A 102 -15.27 -9.61 3.89
CA LEU A 102 -16.20 -9.53 5.04
C LEU A 102 -16.99 -8.21 5.02
N GLY A 103 -16.35 -7.10 4.66
CA GLY A 103 -17.04 -5.83 4.48
C GLY A 103 -18.10 -5.88 3.38
N ASN A 104 -17.83 -6.52 2.24
CA ASN A 104 -18.83 -6.70 1.22
C ASN A 104 -20.02 -7.56 1.69
N ILE A 105 -19.77 -8.62 2.46
CA ILE A 105 -20.83 -9.44 3.08
C ILE A 105 -21.65 -8.58 4.03
N PHE A 106 -21.03 -7.80 4.88
CA PHE A 106 -21.70 -6.98 5.88
C PHE A 106 -22.67 -5.96 5.27
N LEU A 107 -22.41 -5.48 4.07
CA LEU A 107 -23.30 -4.54 3.32
C LEU A 107 -24.30 -5.21 2.40
N MET A 108 -24.39 -6.54 2.33
CA MET A 108 -25.38 -7.21 1.49
C MET A 108 -26.85 -6.79 1.81
N PRO A 109 -27.25 -6.55 3.08
CA PRO A 109 -28.59 -6.06 3.38
C PRO A 109 -28.90 -4.70 2.72
N LEU A 110 -27.92 -3.82 2.58
CA LEU A 110 -28.10 -2.58 1.82
C LEU A 110 -28.31 -2.87 0.33
N ASP A 111 -27.56 -3.82 -0.22
CA ASP A 111 -27.74 -4.23 -1.61
C ASP A 111 -29.14 -4.81 -1.84
N ASP A 112 -29.62 -5.67 -0.92
CA ASP A 112 -30.95 -6.31 -1.02
C ASP A 112 -32.08 -5.25 -0.97
N VAL A 113 -31.97 -4.24 -0.10
CA VAL A 113 -32.92 -3.13 0.00
C VAL A 113 -32.93 -2.26 -1.27
N LEU A 114 -31.75 -1.91 -1.80
CA LEU A 114 -31.66 -1.12 -3.03
C LEU A 114 -32.12 -1.90 -4.26
N GLU A 115 -31.86 -3.21 -4.31
CA GLU A 115 -32.35 -4.09 -5.37
C GLU A 115 -33.89 -4.18 -5.35
N GLU A 116 -34.48 -4.34 -4.18
CA GLU A 116 -35.96 -4.37 -4.04
C GLU A 116 -36.58 -3.05 -4.44
N TYR A 117 -36.02 -1.93 -3.97
CA TYR A 117 -36.50 -0.60 -4.32
C TYR A 117 -36.41 -0.33 -5.83
N SER A 118 -35.38 -0.87 -6.50
CA SER A 118 -35.19 -0.73 -7.94
C SER A 118 -36.26 -1.43 -8.81
N LYS A 119 -37.05 -2.36 -8.24
CA LYS A 119 -38.11 -3.05 -8.97
C LYS A 119 -39.30 -2.15 -9.24
N SER A 120 -39.56 -1.18 -8.38
CA SER A 120 -40.70 -0.25 -8.48
C SER A 120 -40.28 1.18 -8.87
N HIS A 121 -38.99 1.49 -8.81
CA HIS A 121 -38.46 2.80 -9.12
C HIS A 121 -37.33 2.69 -10.14
N ASP A 122 -37.29 3.60 -11.11
CA ASP A 122 -36.24 3.61 -12.12
C ASP A 122 -34.92 4.16 -11.54
N ILE A 123 -34.24 3.32 -10.76
CA ILE A 123 -32.91 3.58 -10.23
C ILE A 123 -31.89 2.56 -10.73
N LYS A 124 -30.64 3.00 -10.80
CA LYS A 124 -29.48 2.12 -10.96
C LYS A 124 -28.48 2.43 -9.87
N TYR A 125 -28.03 1.42 -9.14
CA TYR A 125 -27.01 1.62 -8.12
C TYR A 125 -25.73 0.88 -8.42
N ILE A 126 -24.62 1.45 -7.99
CA ILE A 126 -23.28 0.89 -8.10
C ILE A 126 -22.66 1.02 -6.72
N ARG A 127 -22.18 -0.07 -6.17
CA ARG A 127 -21.40 -0.07 -4.93
C ARG A 127 -20.02 -0.67 -5.14
N TYR A 128 -19.01 0.03 -4.69
CA TYR A 128 -17.65 -0.47 -4.56
C TYR A 128 -17.20 -0.32 -3.09
N MET A 129 -17.23 -1.41 -2.36
CA MET A 129 -17.02 -1.40 -0.90
C MET A 129 -18.07 -0.50 -0.21
N ASP A 130 -17.59 0.54 0.49
CA ASP A 130 -18.38 1.57 1.18
C ASP A 130 -18.80 2.76 0.30
N ASP A 131 -18.27 2.86 -0.93
CA ASP A 131 -18.65 3.92 -1.89
C ASP A 131 -19.89 3.50 -2.66
N VAL A 132 -21.02 4.15 -2.36
CA VAL A 132 -22.34 3.88 -2.98
C VAL A 132 -22.75 5.03 -3.87
N LYS A 133 -23.13 4.71 -5.09
CA LYS A 133 -23.67 5.64 -6.11
C LYS A 133 -25.01 5.14 -6.58
N VAL A 134 -26.04 5.97 -6.49
CA VAL A 134 -27.37 5.66 -7.00
C VAL A 134 -27.78 6.71 -8.01
N PHE A 135 -28.05 6.27 -9.21
CA PHE A 135 -28.56 7.08 -10.32
C PHE A 135 -30.06 7.00 -10.35
N SER A 136 -30.75 8.14 -10.56
CA SER A 136 -32.20 8.24 -10.69
C SER A 136 -32.57 9.28 -11.74
N LYS A 137 -33.84 9.22 -12.19
CA LYS A 137 -34.37 10.16 -13.18
C LYS A 137 -35.12 11.33 -12.56
N SER A 138 -35.47 11.26 -11.26
CA SER A 138 -36.16 12.34 -10.55
C SER A 138 -35.43 12.72 -9.27
N LEU A 139 -35.61 13.98 -8.84
CA LEU A 139 -35.06 14.49 -7.59
C LEU A 139 -35.70 13.80 -6.39
N ASP A 140 -37.01 13.60 -6.40
CA ASP A 140 -37.71 12.96 -5.28
C ASP A 140 -37.21 11.55 -5.05
N THR A 141 -37.06 10.74 -6.10
CA THR A 141 -36.48 9.39 -6.01
C THR A 141 -35.03 9.44 -5.48
N ALA A 142 -34.23 10.44 -5.89
CA ALA A 142 -32.86 10.59 -5.41
C ALA A 142 -32.79 10.89 -3.90
N GLN A 143 -33.73 11.70 -3.38
CA GLN A 143 -33.87 12.01 -1.96
C GLN A 143 -34.40 10.81 -1.17
N GLU A 144 -35.42 10.12 -1.65
CA GLU A 144 -35.97 8.92 -1.02
C GLU A 144 -34.92 7.82 -0.87
N VAL A 145 -34.09 7.60 -1.89
CA VAL A 145 -33.02 6.62 -1.84
C VAL A 145 -31.98 6.98 -0.75
N LEU A 146 -31.62 8.26 -0.60
CA LEU A 146 -30.69 8.67 0.47
C LEU A 146 -31.29 8.42 1.87
N LEU A 147 -32.56 8.69 2.04
CA LEU A 147 -33.29 8.39 3.29
C LEU A 147 -33.35 6.88 3.56
N LEU A 148 -33.66 6.08 2.53
CA LEU A 148 -33.69 4.64 2.60
C LEU A 148 -32.31 4.05 2.99
N MET A 149 -31.26 4.51 2.33
CA MET A 149 -29.87 4.12 2.65
C MET A 149 -29.51 4.47 4.09
N ASN A 150 -29.83 5.70 4.52
CA ASN A 150 -29.54 6.15 5.88
C ASN A 150 -30.26 5.29 6.93
N LYS A 151 -31.54 4.97 6.70
CA LYS A 151 -32.33 4.10 7.58
C LYS A 151 -31.70 2.71 7.66
N THR A 152 -31.47 2.06 6.51
CA THR A 152 -30.88 0.72 6.44
C THR A 152 -29.51 0.66 7.12
N LEU A 153 -28.65 1.64 6.89
CA LEU A 153 -27.33 1.66 7.52
C LEU A 153 -27.40 1.83 9.03
N ARG A 154 -28.34 2.64 9.55
CA ARG A 154 -28.55 2.80 10.99
C ARG A 154 -29.02 1.51 11.69
N ASP A 155 -29.86 0.71 11.01
CA ASP A 155 -30.28 -0.60 11.51
C ASP A 155 -29.08 -1.56 11.66
N TRP A 156 -27.98 -1.28 10.95
CA TRP A 156 -26.70 -2.02 11.03
C TRP A 156 -25.63 -1.29 11.84
N TYR A 157 -26.02 -0.28 12.65
CA TYR A 157 -25.11 0.54 13.48
C TYR A 157 -24.06 1.29 12.65
N LEU A 158 -24.35 1.56 11.39
CA LEU A 158 -23.52 2.36 10.49
C LEU A 158 -24.13 3.74 10.26
N ASN A 159 -23.28 4.72 9.92
CA ASN A 159 -23.72 6.07 9.65
C ASN A 159 -23.20 6.55 8.30
N ILE A 160 -24.04 7.27 7.57
CA ILE A 160 -23.63 8.02 6.39
C ILE A 160 -22.69 9.15 6.82
N GLN A 161 -21.62 9.36 6.09
CA GLN A 161 -20.72 10.50 6.29
C GLN A 161 -21.30 11.73 5.60
N GLY A 162 -21.98 12.61 6.35
CA GLY A 162 -22.68 13.77 5.82
C GLY A 162 -21.80 14.71 4.97
N SER A 163 -20.55 14.92 5.34
CA SER A 163 -19.62 15.77 4.57
C SER A 163 -19.23 15.20 3.20
N LYS A 164 -19.51 13.92 2.94
CA LYS A 164 -19.23 13.24 1.68
C LYS A 164 -20.52 12.76 0.97
N THR A 165 -21.66 12.99 1.59
CA THR A 165 -22.95 12.66 0.98
C THR A 165 -23.37 13.83 0.09
N GLU A 166 -23.59 13.55 -1.17
CA GLU A 166 -23.90 14.56 -2.17
C GLU A 166 -25.08 14.08 -3.00
N LEU A 167 -25.99 15.00 -3.29
CA LEU A 167 -27.03 14.85 -4.31
C LEU A 167 -26.66 15.78 -5.47
N LEU A 168 -26.35 15.21 -6.61
CA LEU A 168 -25.84 15.91 -7.79
C LEU A 168 -26.85 15.85 -8.92
N ASP A 169 -26.93 16.94 -9.68
CA ASP A 169 -27.78 17.10 -10.84
C ASP A 169 -27.01 17.59 -12.07
N GLY A 170 -27.47 17.27 -13.25
CA GLY A 170 -26.98 17.79 -14.52
C GLY A 170 -25.46 17.76 -14.64
N GLU A 171 -24.85 18.90 -14.99
CA GLU A 171 -23.40 19.00 -15.19
C GLU A 171 -22.55 18.64 -13.97
N LYS A 172 -23.09 18.71 -12.75
CA LYS A 172 -22.34 18.35 -11.54
C LYS A 172 -22.04 16.86 -11.52
N ILE A 173 -22.94 16.02 -12.06
CA ILE A 173 -22.71 14.58 -12.23
C ILE A 173 -21.51 14.36 -13.13
N GLY A 174 -21.49 15.01 -14.30
CA GLY A 174 -20.38 14.93 -15.23
C GLY A 174 -19.04 15.30 -14.58
N LYS A 175 -18.98 16.41 -13.84
CA LYS A 175 -17.79 16.85 -13.13
C LYS A 175 -17.34 15.88 -12.03
N LYS A 176 -18.27 15.16 -11.40
CA LYS A 176 -17.99 14.15 -10.38
C LYS A 176 -17.45 12.84 -10.97
N ILE A 177 -18.08 12.36 -12.06
CA ILE A 177 -17.70 11.11 -12.74
C ILE A 177 -16.44 11.33 -13.58
N PHE A 178 -16.34 12.49 -14.25
CA PHE A 178 -15.26 12.89 -15.15
C PHE A 178 -14.52 14.12 -14.63
N PRO A 179 -13.69 13.98 -13.61
CA PRO A 179 -12.94 15.12 -13.11
C PRO A 179 -12.07 15.71 -14.26
N PRO A 180 -12.20 17.02 -14.54
CA PRO A 180 -11.57 17.65 -15.72
C PRO A 180 -10.08 17.41 -15.81
N GLY A 181 -9.60 16.92 -16.96
CA GLY A 181 -8.18 16.66 -17.22
C GLY A 181 -7.64 15.34 -16.64
N MET A 182 -8.46 14.54 -15.95
CA MET A 182 -8.01 13.26 -15.40
C MET A 182 -7.94 12.19 -16.49
N ASP A 183 -8.94 12.10 -17.34
CA ASP A 183 -9.00 11.11 -18.41
C ASP A 183 -7.87 11.36 -19.42
N GLU A 184 -7.66 12.63 -19.83
CA GLU A 184 -6.59 12.99 -20.74
C GLU A 184 -5.21 12.69 -20.13
N LEU A 185 -5.03 12.99 -18.84
CA LEU A 185 -3.79 12.65 -18.13
C LEU A 185 -3.57 11.14 -18.06
N ASN A 186 -4.63 10.34 -17.84
CA ASN A 186 -4.54 8.89 -17.85
C ASN A 186 -4.12 8.36 -19.22
N VAL A 187 -4.74 8.84 -20.30
CA VAL A 187 -4.36 8.49 -21.67
C VAL A 187 -2.89 8.84 -21.95
N THR A 188 -2.46 10.04 -21.54
CA THR A 188 -1.06 10.45 -21.67
C THR A 188 -0.12 9.49 -20.93
N ILE A 189 -0.45 9.10 -19.70
CA ILE A 189 0.39 8.18 -18.91
C ILE A 189 0.37 6.75 -19.48
N GLU A 190 -0.75 6.28 -19.99
CA GLU A 190 -0.84 4.99 -20.67
C GLU A 190 0.05 4.97 -21.93
N LYS A 191 -0.01 6.02 -22.74
CA LYS A 191 0.90 6.19 -23.89
C LYS A 191 2.37 6.18 -23.48
N ILE A 192 2.74 6.90 -22.41
CA ILE A 192 4.10 6.88 -21.86
C ILE A 192 4.50 5.46 -21.46
N ASN A 193 3.63 4.72 -20.76
CA ASN A 193 3.89 3.35 -20.35
C ASN A 193 4.11 2.41 -21.54
N GLU A 194 3.28 2.52 -22.58
CA GLU A 194 3.42 1.72 -23.80
C GLU A 194 4.76 1.95 -24.49
N GLU A 195 5.18 3.22 -24.62
CA GLU A 195 6.47 3.57 -25.22
C GLU A 195 7.65 3.06 -24.37
N VAL A 196 7.55 3.14 -23.04
CA VAL A 196 8.57 2.56 -22.15
C VAL A 196 8.65 1.03 -22.28
N GLN A 197 7.51 0.35 -22.42
CA GLN A 197 7.48 -1.11 -22.59
C GLN A 197 8.05 -1.56 -23.94
N LYS A 198 7.96 -0.75 -24.99
CA LYS A 198 8.57 -1.03 -26.29
C LYS A 198 10.10 -0.85 -26.31
N GLY A 199 10.66 -0.18 -25.31
CA GLY A 199 12.09 0.05 -25.19
C GLY A 199 12.42 1.31 -24.37
N LYS A 200 13.70 1.70 -24.34
CA LYS A 200 14.10 2.94 -23.67
C LYS A 200 13.56 4.15 -24.44
N ILE A 201 12.84 5.03 -23.76
CA ILE A 201 12.40 6.32 -24.32
C ILE A 201 13.63 7.15 -24.68
N SER A 202 13.66 7.69 -25.89
CA SER A 202 14.72 8.60 -26.32
C SER A 202 14.71 9.92 -25.51
N PRO A 203 15.83 10.63 -25.39
CA PRO A 203 15.87 11.93 -24.73
C PRO A 203 14.87 12.96 -25.29
N ALA A 204 14.62 12.91 -26.60
CA ALA A 204 13.64 13.77 -27.25
C ALA A 204 12.20 13.44 -26.81
N GLN A 205 11.82 12.16 -26.90
CA GLN A 205 10.51 11.69 -26.44
C GLN A 205 10.29 11.98 -24.94
N ARG A 206 11.34 11.80 -24.11
CA ARG A 206 11.27 12.15 -22.67
C ARG A 206 10.94 13.62 -22.47
N LYS A 207 11.57 14.53 -23.25
CA LYS A 207 11.32 15.96 -23.17
C LYS A 207 9.91 16.33 -23.61
N ASP A 208 9.39 15.69 -24.67
CA ASP A 208 8.03 15.91 -25.16
C ASP A 208 6.99 15.47 -24.11
N PHE A 209 7.13 14.28 -23.55
CA PHE A 209 6.27 13.81 -22.46
C PHE A 209 6.36 14.69 -21.21
N GLU A 210 7.55 15.16 -20.87
CA GLU A 210 7.73 16.09 -19.77
C GLU A 210 6.97 17.40 -19.99
N GLN A 211 7.00 17.95 -21.20
CA GLN A 211 6.26 19.17 -21.56
C GLN A 211 4.74 18.93 -21.48
N GLU A 212 4.28 17.79 -21.96
CA GLU A 212 2.86 17.42 -21.88
C GLU A 212 2.38 17.30 -20.42
N LEU A 213 3.12 16.60 -19.56
CA LEU A 213 2.82 16.49 -18.14
C LEU A 213 2.88 17.85 -17.41
N LYS A 214 3.79 18.74 -17.82
CA LYS A 214 3.90 20.11 -17.25
C LYS A 214 2.64 20.94 -17.46
N LYS A 215 1.90 20.75 -18.56
CA LYS A 215 0.63 21.46 -18.80
C LYS A 215 -0.39 21.20 -17.69
N TYR A 216 -0.50 19.95 -17.26
CA TYR A 216 -1.38 19.58 -16.14
C TYR A 216 -0.85 20.11 -14.80
N LEU A 217 0.44 20.04 -14.57
CA LEU A 217 1.07 20.59 -13.37
C LEU A 217 0.81 22.10 -13.23
N GLN A 218 0.91 22.87 -14.32
CA GLN A 218 0.64 24.30 -14.33
C GLN A 218 -0.82 24.62 -13.95
N LYS A 219 -1.77 23.81 -14.40
CA LYS A 219 -3.21 24.00 -14.05
C LYS A 219 -3.45 23.93 -12.53
N ILE A 220 -2.82 22.96 -11.84
CA ILE A 220 -2.99 22.82 -10.39
C ILE A 220 -2.08 23.77 -9.59
N SER A 221 -0.90 24.11 -10.11
CA SER A 221 0.07 24.96 -9.41
C SER A 221 -0.39 26.42 -9.28
N LYS A 222 -1.29 26.88 -10.15
CA LYS A 222 -1.90 28.22 -10.07
C LYS A 222 -2.89 28.38 -8.92
N LYS A 223 -3.40 27.26 -8.37
CA LYS A 223 -4.37 27.27 -7.28
C LYS A 223 -3.67 27.44 -5.93
N ARG A 224 -4.19 28.35 -5.10
CA ARG A 224 -3.68 28.58 -3.74
C ARG A 224 -3.95 27.38 -2.84
N ASN A 225 -5.17 26.82 -2.91
CA ASN A 225 -5.59 25.64 -2.16
C ASN A 225 -5.99 24.53 -3.12
N TRP A 226 -5.54 23.32 -2.84
CA TRP A 226 -5.86 22.12 -3.62
C TRP A 226 -7.05 21.39 -3.02
N GLY A 227 -8.06 21.15 -3.85
CA GLY A 227 -9.16 20.25 -3.50
C GLY A 227 -8.80 18.78 -3.78
N LYS A 228 -9.73 17.86 -3.44
CA LYS A 228 -9.56 16.40 -3.63
C LYS A 228 -9.14 16.04 -5.06
N HIS A 229 -9.72 16.72 -6.05
CA HIS A 229 -9.40 16.49 -7.46
C HIS A 229 -7.95 16.90 -7.80
N ASP A 230 -7.47 18.04 -7.29
CA ASP A 230 -6.10 18.51 -7.57
C ASP A 230 -5.07 17.56 -6.95
N TRP A 231 -5.34 17.02 -5.77
CA TRP A 231 -4.53 15.98 -5.14
C TRP A 231 -4.50 14.69 -5.95
N SER A 232 -5.64 14.30 -6.55
CA SER A 232 -5.71 13.14 -7.44
C SER A 232 -4.88 13.35 -8.71
N LEU A 233 -4.99 14.52 -9.35
CA LEU A 233 -4.16 14.90 -10.50
C LEU A 233 -2.67 14.90 -10.14
N PHE A 234 -2.28 15.51 -9.01
CA PHE A 234 -0.89 15.53 -8.56
C PHE A 234 -0.35 14.11 -8.33
N SER A 235 -1.15 13.27 -7.67
CA SER A 235 -0.84 11.87 -7.45
C SER A 235 -0.60 11.09 -8.76
N ARG A 236 -1.35 11.42 -9.80
CA ARG A 236 -1.20 10.81 -11.13
C ARG A 236 0.02 11.37 -11.87
N LEU A 237 0.27 12.67 -11.74
CA LEU A 237 1.47 13.33 -12.27
C LEU A 237 2.75 12.74 -11.68
N LEU A 238 2.78 12.44 -10.36
CA LEU A 238 3.91 11.74 -9.74
C LEU A 238 4.21 10.41 -10.44
N THR A 239 3.19 9.68 -10.86
CA THR A 239 3.36 8.43 -11.63
C THR A 239 3.97 8.72 -12.99
N GLY A 240 3.44 9.67 -13.74
CA GLY A 240 3.96 10.03 -15.08
C GLY A 240 5.41 10.51 -15.02
N PHE A 241 5.73 11.45 -14.14
CA PHE A 241 7.10 11.96 -13.98
C PHE A 241 8.08 10.89 -13.47
N ARG A 242 7.60 9.93 -12.66
CA ARG A 242 8.40 8.78 -12.23
C ARG A 242 8.76 7.88 -13.40
N ILE A 243 7.82 7.57 -14.27
CA ILE A 243 8.02 6.68 -15.42
C ILE A 243 9.05 7.25 -16.40
N ILE A 244 8.99 8.56 -16.66
CA ILE A 244 9.97 9.24 -17.50
C ILE A 244 11.24 9.66 -16.74
N GLU A 245 11.38 9.31 -15.47
CA GLU A 245 12.52 9.65 -14.60
C GLU A 245 12.90 11.14 -14.62
N SER A 246 11.90 12.03 -14.62
CA SER A 246 12.13 13.48 -14.62
C SER A 246 12.09 14.07 -13.20
N PRO A 247 13.11 14.83 -12.76
CA PRO A 247 13.20 15.39 -11.42
C PRO A 247 12.36 16.65 -11.20
N GLN A 248 11.54 17.05 -12.16
CA GLN A 248 10.81 18.33 -12.17
C GLN A 248 9.87 18.54 -10.96
N LEU A 249 9.40 17.46 -10.33
CA LEU A 249 8.51 17.56 -9.17
C LEU A 249 9.24 17.54 -7.83
N VAL A 250 10.57 17.34 -7.78
CA VAL A 250 11.33 17.22 -6.53
C VAL A 250 11.05 18.37 -5.57
N GLY A 251 11.25 19.62 -5.99
CA GLY A 251 11.03 20.78 -5.14
C GLY A 251 9.56 20.95 -4.69
N LYS A 252 8.60 20.52 -5.52
CA LYS A 252 7.18 20.54 -5.15
C LYS A 252 6.86 19.43 -4.13
N CYS A 253 7.44 18.25 -4.31
CA CYS A 253 7.28 17.11 -3.40
C CYS A 253 7.77 17.45 -1.99
N LEU A 254 8.95 18.05 -1.87
CA LEU A 254 9.50 18.47 -0.58
C LEU A 254 8.56 19.45 0.14
N LYS A 255 8.05 20.47 -0.58
CA LYS A 255 7.06 21.41 -0.01
C LYS A 255 5.74 20.75 0.38
N VAL A 256 5.33 19.71 -0.34
CA VAL A 256 4.09 18.98 -0.03
C VAL A 256 4.26 18.12 1.22
N ILE A 257 5.38 17.44 1.39
CA ILE A 257 5.69 16.66 2.60
C ILE A 257 5.58 17.52 3.86
N GLU A 258 6.11 18.74 3.81
CA GLU A 258 6.08 19.67 4.95
C GLU A 258 4.66 20.10 5.36
N LYS A 259 3.71 20.12 4.40
CA LYS A 259 2.39 20.73 4.59
C LYS A 259 1.24 19.73 4.66
N THR A 260 1.44 18.51 4.19
CA THR A 260 0.33 17.58 3.95
C THR A 260 0.48 16.30 4.76
N PRO A 261 -0.42 16.05 5.72
CA PRO A 261 -0.41 14.82 6.51
C PRO A 261 -1.10 13.63 5.82
N ASP A 262 -1.33 13.65 4.50
CA ASP A 262 -1.95 12.53 3.79
C ASP A 262 -0.91 11.45 3.50
N GLU A 263 -1.02 10.31 4.20
CA GLU A 263 -0.13 9.16 4.06
C GLU A 263 -0.07 8.63 2.62
N ARG A 264 -1.19 8.66 1.89
CA ARG A 264 -1.26 8.13 0.51
C ARG A 264 -0.45 8.99 -0.46
N ILE A 265 -0.54 10.31 -0.30
CA ILE A 265 0.23 11.27 -1.09
C ILE A 265 1.71 11.15 -0.75
N ASN A 266 2.06 11.12 0.55
CA ASN A 266 3.43 10.98 0.99
C ASN A 266 4.06 9.66 0.49
N THR A 267 3.34 8.54 0.55
CA THR A 267 3.82 7.26 -0.01
C THR A 267 4.14 7.37 -1.52
N LYS A 268 3.33 8.07 -2.29
CA LYS A 268 3.60 8.27 -3.72
C LYS A 268 4.77 9.21 -3.97
N ILE A 269 4.92 10.23 -3.13
CA ILE A 269 6.09 11.11 -3.16
C ILE A 269 7.36 10.31 -2.87
N MET A 270 7.37 9.47 -1.84
CA MET A 270 8.54 8.61 -1.53
C MET A 270 8.91 7.73 -2.72
N LYS A 271 7.92 7.08 -3.37
CA LYS A 271 8.14 6.27 -4.59
C LYS A 271 8.67 7.07 -5.78
N TYR A 272 8.40 8.35 -5.83
CA TYR A 272 8.95 9.24 -6.85
C TYR A 272 10.37 9.70 -6.49
N LEU A 273 10.61 10.08 -5.24
CA LEU A 273 11.91 10.60 -4.82
C LEU A 273 13.01 9.52 -4.81
N CYS A 274 12.66 8.26 -4.50
CA CYS A 274 13.63 7.16 -4.40
C CYS A 274 14.33 6.81 -5.74
N ILE A 275 13.82 7.26 -6.88
CA ILE A 275 14.47 7.03 -8.18
C ILE A 275 15.59 8.03 -8.50
N PHE A 276 15.86 8.99 -7.62
CA PHE A 276 16.91 10.00 -7.78
C PHE A 276 17.94 9.93 -6.63
N PRO A 277 18.70 8.83 -6.51
CA PRO A 277 19.56 8.56 -5.36
C PRO A 277 20.62 9.64 -5.10
N SER A 278 21.21 10.21 -6.15
CA SER A 278 22.29 11.21 -6.08
C SER A 278 21.79 12.66 -5.97
N ASN A 279 20.47 12.88 -5.83
CA ASN A 279 19.91 14.23 -5.83
C ASN A 279 20.10 14.93 -4.48
N LYS A 280 21.10 15.80 -4.39
CA LYS A 280 21.43 16.56 -3.17
C LYS A 280 20.26 17.43 -2.67
N GLY A 281 19.40 17.91 -3.55
CA GLY A 281 18.21 18.68 -3.17
C GLY A 281 17.21 17.83 -2.37
N ILE A 282 17.06 16.55 -2.70
CA ILE A 282 16.25 15.59 -1.94
C ILE A 282 16.89 15.36 -0.57
N ILE A 283 18.17 14.99 -0.53
CA ILE A 283 18.90 14.68 0.70
C ILE A 283 18.82 15.86 1.67
N ASN A 284 19.18 17.06 1.21
CA ASN A 284 19.14 18.27 2.03
C ASN A 284 17.74 18.67 2.47
N GLY A 285 16.76 18.55 1.58
CA GLY A 285 15.36 18.89 1.88
C GLY A 285 14.76 17.98 2.95
N ILE A 286 15.00 16.68 2.85
CA ILE A 286 14.55 15.68 3.85
C ILE A 286 15.25 15.93 5.18
N ASN A 287 16.58 16.10 5.17
CA ASN A 287 17.37 16.35 6.37
C ASN A 287 16.86 17.61 7.09
N LYS A 288 16.67 18.72 6.35
CA LYS A 288 16.10 19.95 6.90
C LYS A 288 14.74 19.74 7.54
N PHE A 289 13.85 18.99 6.90
CA PHE A 289 12.51 18.73 7.44
C PHE A 289 12.57 17.84 8.68
N LEU A 290 13.35 16.77 8.67
CA LEU A 290 13.50 15.86 9.81
C LEU A 290 14.03 16.58 11.06
N LEU A 291 14.99 17.49 10.89
CA LEU A 291 15.61 18.25 11.97
C LEU A 291 14.84 19.54 12.37
N SER A 292 13.81 19.91 11.62
CA SER A 292 12.99 21.08 11.95
C SER A 292 12.20 20.87 13.24
N SER A 293 11.82 21.98 13.90
CA SER A 293 10.94 21.98 15.07
C SER A 293 9.47 21.66 14.75
N THR A 294 9.13 21.51 13.47
CA THR A 294 7.76 21.19 13.05
C THR A 294 7.37 19.79 13.56
N GLU A 295 6.21 19.69 14.20
CA GLU A 295 5.63 18.40 14.59
C GLU A 295 5.39 17.51 13.38
N LYS A 296 5.74 16.24 13.52
CA LYS A 296 5.69 15.25 12.45
C LYS A 296 4.90 14.04 12.89
N PHE A 297 4.11 13.50 11.98
CA PHE A 297 3.47 12.21 12.23
C PHE A 297 4.49 11.07 12.16
N ASP A 298 4.34 10.07 13.02
CA ASP A 298 5.24 8.91 13.08
C ASP A 298 5.44 8.24 11.71
N TYR A 299 4.38 8.10 10.93
CA TYR A 299 4.50 7.51 9.60
C TYR A 299 5.34 8.37 8.63
N GLN A 300 5.34 9.70 8.76
CA GLN A 300 6.17 10.58 7.94
C GLN A 300 7.64 10.37 8.28
N VAL A 301 7.96 10.35 9.57
CA VAL A 301 9.34 10.10 10.04
C VAL A 301 9.83 8.74 9.54
N ALA A 302 9.01 7.69 9.71
CA ALA A 302 9.35 6.35 9.24
C ALA A 302 9.57 6.29 7.73
N GLN A 303 8.69 6.90 6.94
CA GLN A 303 8.82 6.95 5.48
C GLN A 303 10.10 7.68 5.03
N LEU A 304 10.47 8.77 5.71
CA LEU A 304 11.68 9.52 5.40
C LEU A 304 12.93 8.75 5.79
N PHE A 305 12.95 8.05 6.93
CA PHE A 305 14.04 7.16 7.28
C PHE A 305 14.19 6.04 6.23
N LEU A 306 13.10 5.40 5.83
CA LEU A 306 13.14 4.37 4.79
C LEU A 306 13.59 4.91 3.42
N LEU A 307 13.33 6.18 3.11
CA LEU A 307 13.78 6.78 1.86
C LEU A 307 15.31 6.87 1.79
N TYR A 308 16.01 7.14 2.91
CA TYR A 308 17.48 7.16 2.93
C TYR A 308 18.12 5.85 2.47
N ARG A 309 17.44 4.72 2.59
CA ARG A 309 17.90 3.45 2.05
C ARG A 309 18.17 3.48 0.53
N TYR A 310 17.46 4.36 -0.17
CA TYR A 310 17.55 4.49 -1.62
C TYR A 310 18.40 5.67 -2.09
N LEU A 311 18.96 6.44 -1.16
CA LEU A 311 19.81 7.58 -1.45
C LEU A 311 21.28 7.19 -1.28
N ASP A 312 22.15 7.85 -2.03
CA ASP A 312 23.58 7.53 -2.06
C ASP A 312 24.29 7.86 -0.75
N GLU A 313 23.76 8.82 0.01
CA GLU A 313 24.33 9.25 1.29
C GLU A 313 23.26 9.55 2.34
N ILE A 314 23.63 9.32 3.60
CA ILE A 314 22.87 9.76 4.77
C ILE A 314 23.66 10.84 5.46
N PRO A 315 23.16 12.09 5.58
CA PRO A 315 23.83 13.15 6.35
C PRO A 315 24.04 12.72 7.80
N LYS A 316 25.14 13.17 8.39
CA LYS A 316 25.50 12.80 9.77
C LYS A 316 24.37 13.11 10.75
N GLU A 317 23.78 14.26 10.66
CA GLU A 317 22.70 14.69 11.55
C GLU A 317 21.45 13.80 11.42
N ALA A 318 21.14 13.32 10.20
CA ALA A 318 20.06 12.36 9.99
C ALA A 318 20.41 10.98 10.57
N PHE A 319 21.66 10.57 10.45
CA PHE A 319 22.16 9.32 11.05
C PHE A 319 22.07 9.39 12.58
N ASP A 320 22.55 10.48 13.19
CA ASP A 320 22.50 10.71 14.64
C ASP A 320 21.04 10.70 15.15
N LEU A 321 20.11 11.29 14.38
CA LEU A 321 18.67 11.25 14.69
C LEU A 321 18.11 9.81 14.60
N MET A 322 18.52 9.03 13.61
CA MET A 322 18.13 7.62 13.50
C MET A 322 18.70 6.80 14.65
N GLU A 323 19.99 6.99 14.99
CA GLU A 323 20.62 6.33 16.12
C GLU A 323 19.86 6.63 17.41
N SER A 324 19.63 7.91 17.74
CA SER A 324 18.87 8.29 18.93
C SER A 324 17.46 7.70 18.93
N THR A 325 16.80 7.63 17.78
CA THR A 325 15.46 7.03 17.64
C THR A 325 15.48 5.52 17.96
N VAL A 326 16.50 4.80 17.50
CA VAL A 326 16.64 3.34 17.74
C VAL A 326 16.77 3.03 19.23
N PHE A 327 17.58 3.81 19.95
CA PHE A 327 17.91 3.53 21.36
C PHE A 327 16.94 4.17 22.36
N ASP A 328 15.99 5.00 21.93
CA ASP A 328 14.97 5.57 22.79
C ASP A 328 13.71 4.69 22.81
N ASN A 329 13.48 4.00 23.93
CA ASN A 329 12.32 3.13 24.12
C ASN A 329 10.98 3.88 24.17
N ASN A 330 10.98 5.20 24.34
CA ASN A 330 9.76 6.02 24.29
C ASN A 330 9.35 6.36 22.85
N LYS A 331 10.22 6.16 21.88
CA LYS A 331 9.88 6.36 20.46
C LYS A 331 8.99 5.23 19.95
N ASN A 332 8.13 5.58 19.02
CA ASN A 332 7.25 4.63 18.37
C ASN A 332 8.06 3.48 17.77
N TRP A 333 7.67 2.24 18.06
CA TRP A 333 8.34 1.03 17.55
C TRP A 333 8.50 1.03 16.03
N PHE A 334 7.53 1.58 15.30
CA PHE A 334 7.57 1.65 13.85
C PHE A 334 8.69 2.59 13.33
N ASN A 335 8.90 3.72 14.01
CA ASN A 335 10.02 4.64 13.70
C ASN A 335 11.36 3.99 14.02
N ARG A 336 11.45 3.26 15.12
CA ARG A 336 12.64 2.50 15.50
C ARG A 336 12.98 1.43 14.45
N CYS A 337 11.98 0.69 13.97
CA CYS A 337 12.16 -0.27 12.88
C CYS A 337 12.62 0.39 11.57
N ALA A 338 12.02 1.51 11.19
CA ALA A 338 12.40 2.24 9.98
C ALA A 338 13.84 2.76 10.02
N ALA A 339 14.26 3.30 11.18
CA ALA A 339 15.62 3.74 11.42
C ALA A 339 16.61 2.57 11.32
N LEU A 340 16.32 1.43 11.94
CA LEU A 340 17.15 0.21 11.86
C LEU A 340 17.32 -0.29 10.43
N ILE A 341 16.24 -0.27 9.63
CA ILE A 341 16.30 -0.67 8.22
C ILE A 341 17.17 0.28 7.41
N ALA A 342 17.10 1.59 7.68
CA ALA A 342 17.94 2.58 7.02
C ALA A 342 19.41 2.44 7.43
N ILE A 343 19.72 2.34 8.73
CA ILE A 343 21.06 2.12 9.27
C ILE A 343 21.66 0.83 8.70
N GLY A 344 20.88 -0.25 8.60
CA GLY A 344 21.32 -1.51 8.04
C GLY A 344 21.77 -1.44 6.58
N SER A 345 21.41 -0.39 5.85
CA SER A 345 21.88 -0.15 4.47
C SER A 345 23.21 0.60 4.36
N THR A 346 23.78 1.03 5.50
CA THR A 346 25.01 1.84 5.56
C THR A 346 26.18 1.04 6.13
N LYS A 347 27.38 1.60 6.05
CA LYS A 347 28.52 1.10 6.82
C LYS A 347 28.47 1.70 8.22
N ILE A 348 28.55 0.86 9.24
CA ILE A 348 28.65 1.27 10.64
C ILE A 348 29.96 0.83 11.25
N ASP A 349 30.36 1.49 12.31
CA ASP A 349 31.54 1.13 13.07
C ASP A 349 31.31 -0.05 14.05
N SER A 350 32.37 -0.52 14.65
CA SER A 350 32.33 -1.64 15.60
C SER A 350 31.63 -1.30 16.91
N GLU A 351 31.56 -0.02 17.29
CA GLU A 351 30.92 0.45 18.50
C GLU A 351 29.39 0.38 18.33
N MET A 352 28.87 0.92 17.22
CA MET A 352 27.44 0.84 16.89
C MET A 352 26.98 -0.60 16.76
N LEU A 353 27.80 -1.46 16.14
CA LEU A 353 27.50 -2.89 16.03
C LEU A 353 27.37 -3.55 17.41
N LYS A 354 28.22 -3.21 18.36
CA LYS A 354 28.19 -3.68 19.75
C LYS A 354 26.91 -3.18 20.46
N LYS A 355 26.59 -1.90 20.30
CA LYS A 355 25.35 -1.32 20.85
C LYS A 355 24.12 -2.04 20.36
N LEU A 356 24.03 -2.33 19.04
CA LEU A 356 22.89 -3.05 18.45
C LEU A 356 22.77 -4.50 18.95
N LYS A 357 23.92 -5.20 19.17
CA LYS A 357 23.92 -6.55 19.76
C LYS A 357 23.39 -6.55 21.20
N ASN A 358 23.78 -5.57 21.99
CA ASN A 358 23.26 -5.42 23.35
C ASN A 358 21.76 -5.12 23.34
N LEU A 359 21.34 -4.18 22.51
CA LEU A 359 19.93 -3.83 22.36
C LEU A 359 19.08 -5.04 21.95
N TYR A 360 19.57 -5.91 21.05
CA TYR A 360 18.87 -7.14 20.67
C TYR A 360 18.53 -8.03 21.87
N ASN A 361 19.44 -8.14 22.83
CA ASN A 361 19.23 -8.98 24.01
C ASN A 361 18.25 -8.36 25.02
N GLU A 362 18.17 -7.04 25.08
CA GLU A 362 17.37 -6.26 26.03
C GLU A 362 15.98 -5.90 25.47
N GLU A 363 15.79 -5.96 24.16
CA GLU A 363 14.57 -5.50 23.50
C GLU A 363 13.37 -6.40 23.77
N SER A 364 12.31 -5.80 24.30
CA SER A 364 11.05 -6.47 24.59
C SER A 364 10.02 -6.43 23.45
N ASN A 365 10.11 -5.40 22.59
CA ASN A 365 9.22 -5.30 21.43
C ASN A 365 9.69 -6.24 20.33
N ILE A 366 8.88 -7.24 20.01
CA ILE A 366 9.24 -8.29 19.05
C ILE A 366 9.52 -7.75 17.63
N ASP A 367 8.82 -6.72 17.20
CA ASP A 367 9.00 -6.16 15.85
C ASP A 367 10.30 -5.36 15.77
N VAL A 368 10.65 -4.62 16.80
CA VAL A 368 11.95 -3.96 16.92
C VAL A 368 13.08 -5.01 17.01
N LYS A 369 12.91 -6.07 17.79
CA LYS A 369 13.87 -7.17 17.89
C LYS A 369 14.13 -7.84 16.54
N ARG A 370 13.07 -8.07 15.74
CA ARG A 370 13.16 -8.56 14.35
C ARG A 370 13.92 -7.59 13.45
N ALA A 371 13.65 -6.28 13.56
CA ALA A 371 14.34 -5.26 12.79
C ALA A 371 15.82 -5.16 13.14
N ILE A 372 16.19 -5.28 14.45
CA ILE A 372 17.58 -5.35 14.89
C ILE A 372 18.27 -6.58 14.31
N ALA A 373 17.63 -7.75 14.36
CA ALA A 373 18.18 -8.97 13.79
C ALA A 373 18.48 -8.82 12.28
N LEU A 374 17.56 -8.23 11.53
CA LEU A 374 17.75 -7.93 10.10
C LEU A 374 18.90 -6.95 9.88
N CYS A 375 18.96 -5.87 10.65
CA CYS A 375 20.03 -4.88 10.59
C CYS A 375 21.40 -5.53 10.85
N LEU A 376 21.52 -6.28 11.93
CA LEU A 376 22.75 -6.99 12.29
C LEU A 376 23.19 -7.98 11.20
N VAL A 377 22.25 -8.73 10.62
CA VAL A 377 22.52 -9.66 9.53
C VAL A 377 23.08 -8.97 8.29
N GLN A 378 22.68 -7.73 8.02
CA GLN A 378 23.19 -6.96 6.89
C GLN A 378 24.60 -6.42 7.09
N LEU A 379 24.96 -6.13 8.33
CA LEU A 379 26.14 -5.35 8.67
C LEU A 379 27.40 -6.18 9.02
N ASP A 380 27.23 -7.42 9.51
CA ASP A 380 28.36 -8.21 10.02
C ASP A 380 28.40 -9.63 9.44
N THR A 381 29.21 -9.83 8.41
CA THR A 381 29.34 -11.12 7.73
C THR A 381 30.39 -12.05 8.37
N ILE A 382 31.29 -11.54 9.17
CA ILE A 382 32.49 -12.29 9.63
C ILE A 382 32.31 -12.92 11.01
N ASN A 383 31.69 -12.22 11.97
CA ASN A 383 31.56 -12.68 13.36
C ASN A 383 30.18 -13.32 13.69
N PHE A 384 29.40 -13.60 12.72
CA PHE A 384 27.96 -13.83 12.81
C PHE A 384 27.54 -15.26 13.15
N LYS A 385 28.43 -16.25 13.06
CA LYS A 385 28.06 -17.67 13.21
C LYS A 385 27.30 -17.94 14.51
N LYS A 386 27.76 -17.39 15.62
CA LYS A 386 27.14 -17.61 16.95
C LYS A 386 25.77 -16.93 17.06
N PHE A 387 25.64 -15.71 16.54
CA PHE A 387 24.36 -14.98 16.53
C PHE A 387 23.32 -15.71 15.67
N VAL A 388 23.69 -16.15 14.48
CA VAL A 388 22.81 -16.92 13.59
C VAL A 388 22.36 -18.24 14.22
N GLN A 389 23.26 -18.91 14.96
CA GLN A 389 22.89 -20.11 15.74
C GLN A 389 21.86 -19.78 16.81
N ASN A 390 22.02 -18.66 17.52
CA ASN A 390 21.08 -18.21 18.53
C ASN A 390 19.71 -17.90 17.92
N LEU A 391 19.66 -17.21 16.77
CA LEU A 391 18.40 -16.95 16.03
C LEU A 391 17.66 -18.22 15.67
N ARG A 392 18.35 -19.31 15.34
CA ARG A 392 17.72 -20.62 15.05
C ARG A 392 17.05 -21.26 16.26
N GLY A 393 17.42 -20.86 17.47
CA GLY A 393 16.82 -21.30 18.74
C GLY A 393 15.67 -20.42 19.23
N GLU A 394 15.38 -19.29 18.58
CA GLU A 394 14.33 -18.39 18.99
C GLU A 394 12.91 -19.01 18.80
N PHE A 395 12.03 -18.76 19.77
CA PHE A 395 10.63 -19.19 19.70
C PHE A 395 9.83 -18.43 18.64
N ASP A 396 10.23 -17.20 18.34
CA ASP A 396 9.62 -16.41 17.27
C ASP A 396 9.94 -17.03 15.91
N SER A 397 8.89 -17.42 15.19
CA SER A 397 9.02 -18.12 13.89
C SER A 397 9.78 -17.29 12.84
N TYR A 398 9.69 -15.96 12.95
CA TYR A 398 10.33 -15.04 12.02
C TYR A 398 11.83 -14.94 12.29
N LEU A 399 12.24 -14.75 13.56
CA LEU A 399 13.65 -14.75 13.95
C LEU A 399 14.30 -16.11 13.66
N ASN A 400 13.59 -17.20 13.95
CA ASN A 400 14.03 -18.55 13.64
C ASN A 400 14.24 -18.75 12.13
N SER A 401 13.32 -18.24 11.30
CA SER A 401 13.46 -18.29 9.85
C SER A 401 14.65 -17.49 9.35
N ILE A 402 14.87 -16.26 9.85
CA ILE A 402 16.07 -15.47 9.53
C ILE A 402 17.31 -16.29 9.86
N GLY A 403 17.40 -16.89 11.06
CA GLY A 403 18.52 -17.72 11.48
C GLY A 403 18.74 -18.93 10.58
N LYS A 404 17.69 -19.65 10.20
CA LYS A 404 17.76 -20.81 9.29
C LYS A 404 18.25 -20.43 7.90
N TYR A 405 17.72 -19.37 7.32
CA TYR A 405 18.10 -18.94 5.98
C TYR A 405 19.54 -18.40 5.95
N TYR A 406 19.90 -17.62 6.95
CA TYR A 406 21.25 -17.06 7.02
C TYR A 406 22.31 -18.14 7.31
N ALA A 407 21.99 -19.11 8.15
CA ALA A 407 22.87 -20.26 8.37
C ALA A 407 23.12 -21.02 7.07
N ARG A 408 22.13 -21.22 6.24
CA ARG A 408 22.29 -21.87 4.91
C ARG A 408 23.25 -21.10 4.03
N ILE A 409 23.19 -19.77 4.02
CA ILE A 409 24.07 -18.90 3.25
C ILE A 409 25.51 -18.95 3.76
N LEU A 410 25.71 -18.93 5.09
CA LEU A 410 27.03 -18.88 5.69
C LEU A 410 27.77 -20.23 5.71
N TYR A 411 27.04 -21.32 5.92
CA TYR A 411 27.65 -22.63 6.18
C TYR A 411 27.84 -23.52 4.96
N ASN A 412 27.11 -23.26 3.90
CA ASN A 412 27.14 -24.09 2.69
C ASN A 412 27.67 -23.31 1.49
N LYS A 413 28.97 -23.24 1.35
CA LYS A 413 29.71 -22.33 0.47
C LYS A 413 29.15 -22.13 -0.95
N ASP A 414 28.69 -23.12 -1.67
CA ASP A 414 28.25 -22.97 -3.06
C ASP A 414 26.94 -23.71 -3.39
N ASN A 415 26.64 -24.80 -2.69
CA ASN A 415 25.44 -25.62 -2.97
C ASN A 415 24.14 -25.07 -2.35
N SER A 416 24.22 -24.12 -1.42
CA SER A 416 23.04 -23.63 -0.70
C SER A 416 22.32 -22.51 -1.41
N ALA A 417 23.05 -21.65 -2.10
CA ALA A 417 22.43 -20.67 -2.96
C ALA A 417 21.66 -21.39 -4.06
N GLN A 418 22.30 -22.40 -4.69
CA GLN A 418 21.68 -23.23 -5.72
C GLN A 418 20.49 -24.03 -5.20
N LYS A 419 20.57 -24.57 -3.98
CA LYS A 419 19.46 -25.30 -3.34
C LYS A 419 18.34 -24.38 -2.88
N LEU A 420 18.67 -23.15 -2.48
CA LEU A 420 17.71 -22.10 -2.18
C LEU A 420 16.96 -21.69 -3.45
N ILE A 421 17.69 -21.48 -4.53
CA ILE A 421 17.19 -21.17 -5.86
C ILE A 421 16.28 -22.29 -6.37
N SER A 422 16.70 -23.55 -6.31
CA SER A 422 15.88 -24.69 -6.72
C SER A 422 14.64 -24.91 -5.84
N THR A 423 14.69 -24.53 -4.56
CA THR A 423 13.52 -24.55 -3.67
C THR A 423 12.52 -23.46 -4.04
N MET A 424 12.99 -22.35 -4.57
CA MET A 424 12.16 -21.26 -5.09
C MET A 424 11.53 -21.61 -6.43
N GLU A 425 12.27 -22.28 -7.31
CA GLU A 425 11.77 -22.81 -8.58
C GLU A 425 10.70 -23.89 -8.38
N SER A 426 10.79 -24.69 -7.31
CA SER A 426 9.89 -25.84 -7.08
C SER A 426 8.60 -25.54 -6.35
N LYS A 427 8.41 -24.36 -5.76
CA LYS A 427 7.26 -24.01 -4.94
C LYS A 427 6.42 -22.87 -5.53
N HIS A 428 5.80 -23.14 -6.65
CA HIS A 428 4.88 -22.21 -7.34
C HIS A 428 3.50 -22.05 -6.69
N THR A 429 3.36 -22.04 -5.38
CA THR A 429 2.08 -21.69 -4.75
C THR A 429 2.11 -20.28 -4.20
N HIS A 430 1.33 -19.42 -4.80
CA HIS A 430 1.28 -17.97 -4.65
C HIS A 430 1.28 -17.41 -3.21
N ALA A 431 0.74 -18.11 -2.24
CA ALA A 431 0.55 -17.57 -0.89
C ALA A 431 1.81 -17.58 0.00
N ASN A 432 2.72 -18.54 -0.18
CA ASN A 432 3.91 -18.70 0.68
C ASN A 432 5.16 -17.98 0.14
N PHE A 433 5.15 -17.57 -1.12
CA PHE A 433 6.26 -16.90 -1.78
C PHE A 433 6.57 -15.52 -1.16
N TYR A 434 5.54 -14.82 -0.68
CA TYR A 434 5.62 -13.41 -0.34
C TYR A 434 6.46 -13.03 0.89
N LYS A 435 6.57 -13.86 1.91
CA LYS A 435 7.29 -13.50 3.14
C LYS A 435 8.67 -14.11 3.24
N GLU A 436 8.78 -15.41 3.03
CA GLU A 436 10.02 -16.14 3.24
C GLU A 436 11.01 -15.93 2.09
N HIS A 437 10.52 -15.86 0.86
CA HIS A 437 11.35 -15.72 -0.33
C HIS A 437 11.88 -14.30 -0.51
N PHE A 438 11.14 -13.27 -0.14
CA PHE A 438 11.61 -11.88 -0.17
C PHE A 438 12.85 -11.68 0.69
N TYR A 439 12.86 -12.21 1.91
CA TYR A 439 14.04 -12.14 2.76
C TYR A 439 15.21 -12.97 2.24
N MET A 440 14.93 -14.10 1.60
CA MET A 440 15.95 -14.91 0.94
C MET A 440 16.61 -14.17 -0.23
N PHE A 441 15.80 -13.54 -1.09
CA PHE A 441 16.31 -12.70 -2.18
C PHE A 441 17.13 -11.53 -1.66
N TYR A 442 16.65 -10.85 -0.65
CA TYR A 442 17.35 -9.73 -0.05
C TYR A 442 18.72 -10.14 0.53
N LEU A 443 18.79 -11.29 1.17
CA LEU A 443 20.03 -11.83 1.69
C LEU A 443 20.97 -12.29 0.58
N LEU A 444 20.47 -12.89 -0.49
CA LEU A 444 21.26 -13.33 -1.64
C LEU A 444 21.83 -12.16 -2.43
N VAL A 445 21.07 -11.07 -2.57
CA VAL A 445 21.56 -9.83 -3.22
C VAL A 445 22.77 -9.22 -2.51
N LYS A 446 22.86 -9.38 -1.19
CA LYS A 446 24.01 -8.89 -0.39
C LYS A 446 25.24 -9.81 -0.47
N ILE A 447 25.13 -11.01 -1.02
CA ILE A 447 26.26 -11.89 -1.25
C ILE A 447 26.96 -11.45 -2.53
N ASP A 448 28.17 -10.89 -2.41
CA ASP A 448 28.93 -10.38 -3.56
C ASP A 448 29.66 -11.49 -4.33
N LYS A 449 28.89 -12.51 -4.80
CA LYS A 449 29.40 -13.57 -5.67
C LYS A 449 28.71 -13.49 -7.03
N LYS A 450 29.50 -13.32 -8.08
CA LYS A 450 29.05 -13.14 -9.47
C LYS A 450 28.12 -14.27 -9.95
N SER A 451 28.46 -15.54 -9.68
CA SER A 451 27.65 -16.69 -10.06
C SER A 451 26.23 -16.68 -9.42
N ILE A 452 26.14 -16.25 -8.15
CA ILE A 452 24.85 -16.15 -7.44
C ILE A 452 24.01 -15.02 -8.01
N LYS A 453 24.63 -13.89 -8.37
CA LYS A 453 23.93 -12.76 -9.01
C LYS A 453 23.38 -13.16 -10.38
N GLU A 454 24.13 -13.90 -11.17
CA GLU A 454 23.71 -14.38 -12.49
C GLU A 454 22.53 -15.36 -12.40
N ASP A 455 22.58 -16.32 -11.47
CA ASP A 455 21.48 -17.27 -11.23
C ASP A 455 20.22 -16.57 -10.71
N LEU A 456 20.37 -15.61 -9.79
CA LEU A 456 19.26 -14.79 -9.32
C LEU A 456 18.63 -13.95 -10.43
N ALA A 457 19.45 -13.33 -11.27
CA ALA A 457 18.98 -12.55 -12.41
C ALA A 457 18.18 -13.40 -13.38
N ARG A 458 18.67 -14.63 -13.67
CA ARG A 458 17.96 -15.58 -14.52
C ARG A 458 16.59 -15.94 -13.94
N ILE A 459 16.51 -16.30 -12.66
CA ILE A 459 15.28 -16.70 -11.99
C ILE A 459 14.28 -15.55 -11.92
N LEU A 460 14.74 -14.34 -11.55
CA LEU A 460 13.90 -13.17 -11.51
C LEU A 460 13.31 -12.83 -12.89
N LYS A 461 14.10 -13.03 -13.94
CA LYS A 461 13.66 -12.82 -15.32
C LYS A 461 12.64 -13.87 -15.78
N GLU A 462 12.90 -15.15 -15.49
CA GLU A 462 12.01 -16.26 -15.85
C GLU A 462 10.65 -16.15 -15.13
N ASN A 463 10.65 -15.76 -13.86
CA ASN A 463 9.44 -15.65 -13.05
C ASN A 463 8.71 -14.30 -13.18
N ASN A 464 9.28 -13.28 -13.82
CA ASN A 464 8.62 -11.99 -13.99
C ASN A 464 7.31 -12.06 -14.80
N ASN A 465 7.20 -13.03 -15.72
CA ASN A 465 6.02 -13.22 -16.55
C ASN A 465 4.92 -14.06 -15.87
N GLU A 466 5.28 -14.89 -14.89
CA GLU A 466 4.38 -15.81 -14.19
C GLU A 466 3.82 -15.23 -12.89
N ILE A 467 4.41 -14.14 -12.39
CA ILE A 467 4.03 -13.54 -11.12
C ILE A 467 2.88 -12.57 -11.35
N ALA A 468 1.76 -12.87 -10.71
CA ALA A 468 0.55 -12.06 -10.74
C ALA A 468 0.81 -10.57 -10.47
N GLU A 469 0.03 -9.71 -11.12
CA GLU A 469 0.09 -8.26 -11.04
C GLU A 469 0.10 -7.72 -9.59
N GLY A 470 0.90 -6.70 -9.30
CA GLY A 470 0.83 -5.94 -8.05
C GLY A 470 2.18 -5.60 -7.44
N LYS A 471 2.15 -5.23 -6.16
CA LYS A 471 3.30 -4.76 -5.36
C LYS A 471 4.53 -5.67 -5.38
N PHE A 472 4.35 -6.94 -5.64
CA PHE A 472 5.43 -7.92 -5.68
C PHE A 472 6.23 -7.85 -6.99
N LYS A 473 5.57 -7.59 -8.11
CA LYS A 473 6.24 -7.37 -9.40
C LYS A 473 7.18 -6.17 -9.35
N ASP A 474 6.76 -5.09 -8.68
CA ASP A 474 7.60 -3.91 -8.46
C ASP A 474 8.82 -4.22 -7.59
N GLN A 475 8.65 -5.07 -6.57
CA GLN A 475 9.75 -5.49 -5.70
C GLN A 475 10.76 -6.40 -6.40
N ILE A 476 10.30 -7.30 -7.27
CA ILE A 476 11.17 -8.14 -8.11
C ILE A 476 11.98 -7.27 -9.07
N LYS A 477 11.36 -6.27 -9.70
CA LYS A 477 12.07 -5.34 -10.57
C LYS A 477 13.15 -4.56 -9.84
N ILE A 478 12.86 -4.08 -8.62
CA ILE A 478 13.84 -3.40 -7.77
C ILE A 478 15.00 -4.33 -7.44
N LEU A 479 14.72 -5.57 -7.02
CA LEU A 479 15.75 -6.56 -6.70
C LEU A 479 16.58 -6.95 -7.93
N TYR A 480 15.94 -7.12 -9.07
CA TYR A 480 16.64 -7.43 -10.32
C TYR A 480 17.59 -6.28 -10.71
N LYS A 481 17.14 -5.04 -10.58
CA LYS A 481 17.97 -3.86 -10.82
C LYS A 481 19.14 -3.77 -9.84
N GLU A 482 18.90 -4.05 -8.54
CA GLU A 482 19.98 -4.12 -7.53
C GLU A 482 21.02 -5.20 -7.84
N VAL A 483 20.60 -6.32 -8.44
CA VAL A 483 21.49 -7.45 -8.78
C VAL A 483 22.26 -7.23 -10.07
N THR A 484 21.60 -6.68 -11.09
CA THR A 484 22.13 -6.63 -12.47
C THR A 484 22.52 -5.26 -12.94
N ASN A 485 22.11 -4.19 -12.23
CA ASN A 485 22.10 -2.80 -12.69
C ASN A 485 21.32 -2.57 -14.01
N ILE A 486 20.41 -3.49 -14.33
CA ILE A 486 19.55 -3.45 -15.53
C ILE A 486 18.09 -3.48 -15.07
N ASP A 487 17.21 -2.74 -15.71
CA ASP A 487 15.77 -2.82 -15.45
C ASP A 487 15.17 -4.09 -16.06
N LEU A 488 14.25 -4.75 -15.32
CA LEU A 488 13.54 -5.97 -15.72
C LEU A 488 12.27 -5.62 -16.46
#